data_f11bddc06dd4e17ee52c04620072267c
#
_entry.id   f11bddc06dd4e17ee52c04620072267c
#
_cell.length_a   1.000
_cell.length_b   1.000
_cell.length_c   1.000
_cell.angle_alpha   90.00
_cell.angle_beta   90.00
_cell.angle_gamma   90.00
#
_symmetry.space_group_name_H-M   'P 1'
#
loop_
_entity.id
_entity.type
_entity.pdbx_description
1 polymer ?
#
loop_
_entity_poly.entity_id
_entity_poly.type
_entity_poly.pdbx_seq_one_letter_code
_entity_poly.pdbx_strand_id
1 'polypeptide(L)'
;QITKYIKNKYPDLKINLFAHSMGTLVARGYLKKYDDKINKMILSGPPTENSMALLGLMIAKFLNIFYKKNVPNKLLNNLTFGNYSKDVNKKNEWICLNEDIVEAYNKDELCGYIFTTNGFINLYKLMINAFKKNNWNMKNKNLPIYIIAGRNDKVIQNEEKFTKLSKFITERGYKNVQSKLYNDMKHEILNEKNNKIVYKDILDFIENEQ
;
A
#
# COMPACT_ATOMS: atom_id res chain seq x y z
N GLN A 1 -13.49 -14.25 -1.60
CA GLN A 1 -14.24 -14.62 -2.81
C GLN A 1 -13.29 -14.78 -4.01
N ILE A 2 -12.51 -13.78 -4.40
CA ILE A 2 -11.59 -13.83 -5.57
C ILE A 2 -10.61 -15.01 -5.47
N THR A 3 -9.92 -15.17 -4.35
CA THR A 3 -8.99 -16.29 -4.12
C THR A 3 -9.66 -17.66 -4.29
N LYS A 4 -10.89 -17.80 -3.77
CA LYS A 4 -11.67 -19.04 -3.95
C LYS A 4 -12.02 -19.27 -5.42
N TYR A 5 -12.41 -18.23 -6.14
CA TYR A 5 -12.71 -18.31 -7.58
C TYR A 5 -11.46 -18.75 -8.37
N ILE A 6 -10.30 -18.12 -8.10
CA ILE A 6 -9.04 -18.47 -8.77
C ILE A 6 -8.66 -19.94 -8.48
N LYS A 7 -8.74 -20.38 -7.22
CA LYS A 7 -8.42 -21.76 -6.84
C LYS A 7 -9.38 -22.78 -7.45
N ASN A 8 -10.65 -22.45 -7.60
CA ASN A 8 -11.60 -23.33 -8.29
C ASN A 8 -11.31 -23.45 -9.79
N LYS A 9 -10.85 -22.34 -10.42
CA LYS A 9 -10.55 -22.32 -11.86
C LYS A 9 -9.17 -22.90 -12.18
N TYR A 10 -8.20 -22.73 -11.27
CA TYR A 10 -6.81 -23.14 -11.41
C TYR A 10 -6.34 -23.83 -10.11
N PRO A 11 -6.78 -25.08 -9.83
CA PRO A 11 -6.55 -25.73 -8.53
C PRO A 11 -5.07 -25.98 -8.25
N ASP A 12 -4.28 -26.27 -9.27
CA ASP A 12 -2.87 -26.66 -9.16
C ASP A 12 -1.90 -25.46 -9.14
N LEU A 13 -2.38 -24.26 -9.48
CA LEU A 13 -1.52 -23.08 -9.54
C LEU A 13 -1.35 -22.43 -8.17
N LYS A 14 -0.11 -22.02 -7.89
CA LYS A 14 0.23 -21.20 -6.71
C LYS A 14 -0.23 -19.74 -6.95
N ILE A 15 -0.80 -19.10 -5.93
CA ILE A 15 -1.24 -17.71 -6.00
C ILE A 15 -0.18 -16.84 -5.31
N ASN A 16 0.44 -15.94 -6.05
CA ASN A 16 1.26 -14.88 -5.49
C ASN A 16 0.43 -13.59 -5.43
N LEU A 17 0.45 -12.90 -4.29
CA LEU A 17 -0.30 -11.66 -4.08
C LEU A 17 0.64 -10.46 -4.16
N PHE A 18 0.48 -9.65 -5.20
CA PHE A 18 1.13 -8.34 -5.32
C PHE A 18 0.13 -7.25 -4.97
N ALA A 19 0.53 -6.33 -4.10
CA ALA A 19 -0.27 -5.18 -3.72
C ALA A 19 0.56 -3.89 -3.76
N HIS A 20 -0.05 -2.79 -4.23
CA HIS A 20 0.59 -1.49 -4.29
C HIS A 20 -0.18 -0.44 -3.50
N SER A 21 0.55 0.48 -2.84
CA SER A 21 -0.01 1.65 -2.17
C SER A 21 -1.14 1.32 -1.19
N MET A 22 -2.32 1.92 -1.33
CA MET A 22 -3.52 1.61 -0.54
C MET A 22 -3.88 0.12 -0.60
N GLY A 23 -3.62 -0.56 -1.72
CA GLY A 23 -3.82 -2.01 -1.86
C GLY A 23 -3.05 -2.83 -0.83
N THR A 24 -1.89 -2.33 -0.36
CA THR A 24 -1.12 -3.01 0.70
C THR A 24 -1.81 -2.98 2.07
N LEU A 25 -2.66 -1.98 2.33
CA LEU A 25 -3.51 -1.96 3.54
C LEU A 25 -4.58 -3.07 3.47
N VAL A 26 -5.17 -3.27 2.29
CA VAL A 26 -6.12 -4.35 2.03
C VAL A 26 -5.44 -5.71 2.14
N ALA A 27 -4.24 -5.85 1.53
CA ALA A 27 -3.44 -7.08 1.59
C ALA A 27 -3.05 -7.45 3.02
N ARG A 28 -2.68 -6.47 3.87
CA ARG A 28 -2.43 -6.71 5.30
C ARG A 28 -3.69 -7.11 6.07
N GLY A 29 -4.85 -6.57 5.69
CA GLY A 29 -6.14 -7.05 6.20
C GLY A 29 -6.45 -8.50 5.78
N TYR A 30 -6.13 -8.86 4.56
CA TYR A 30 -6.25 -10.23 4.03
C TYR A 30 -5.29 -11.19 4.76
N LEU A 31 -4.04 -10.78 4.95
CA LEU A 31 -2.99 -11.54 5.64
C LEU A 31 -3.44 -12.03 7.02
N LYS A 32 -4.18 -11.21 7.76
CA LYS A 32 -4.68 -11.55 9.10
C LYS A 32 -5.55 -12.81 9.16
N LYS A 33 -6.13 -13.26 8.03
CA LYS A 33 -7.15 -14.32 8.02
C LYS A 33 -6.87 -15.41 6.99
N TYR A 34 -6.13 -15.10 5.93
CA TYR A 34 -6.06 -15.93 4.73
C TYR A 34 -4.63 -16.12 4.21
N ASP A 35 -3.63 -16.02 5.10
CA ASP A 35 -2.21 -16.20 4.79
C ASP A 35 -1.90 -17.61 4.25
N ASP A 36 -2.72 -18.60 4.56
CA ASP A 36 -2.64 -19.98 4.06
C ASP A 36 -3.19 -20.16 2.63
N LYS A 37 -3.74 -19.12 2.02
CA LYS A 37 -4.37 -19.18 0.68
C LYS A 37 -3.48 -18.64 -0.43
N ILE A 38 -2.32 -18.12 -0.08
CA ILE A 38 -1.35 -17.55 -1.01
C ILE A 38 0.02 -18.18 -0.80
N ASN A 39 0.84 -18.17 -1.84
CA ASN A 39 2.18 -18.73 -1.83
C ASN A 39 3.23 -17.70 -1.41
N LYS A 40 3.13 -16.48 -1.94
CA LYS A 40 4.01 -15.35 -1.61
C LYS A 40 3.23 -14.05 -1.60
N MET A 41 3.75 -13.03 -0.87
CA MET A 41 3.16 -11.70 -0.83
C MET A 41 4.21 -10.63 -1.10
N ILE A 42 3.87 -9.66 -1.96
CA ILE A 42 4.69 -8.48 -2.23
C ILE A 42 3.87 -7.23 -1.89
N LEU A 43 4.46 -6.35 -1.08
CA LEU A 43 3.87 -5.07 -0.67
C LEU A 43 4.73 -3.93 -1.23
N SER A 44 4.27 -3.27 -2.27
CA SER A 44 4.96 -2.17 -2.96
C SER A 44 4.42 -0.80 -2.52
N GLY A 45 5.30 0.13 -2.15
CA GLY A 45 4.95 1.47 -1.69
C GLY A 45 3.94 1.48 -0.54
N PRO A 46 4.14 0.68 0.53
CA PRO A 46 3.12 0.50 1.55
C PRO A 46 3.02 1.73 2.46
N PRO A 47 1.79 2.25 2.71
CA PRO A 47 1.60 3.23 3.76
C PRO A 47 2.08 2.70 5.10
N THR A 48 2.92 3.48 5.76
CA THR A 48 3.45 3.19 7.10
C THR A 48 2.49 3.65 8.20
N GLU A 49 2.80 3.34 9.45
CA GLU A 49 1.94 3.74 10.57
C GLU A 49 1.84 5.26 10.67
N ASN A 50 0.61 5.74 10.75
CA ASN A 50 0.31 7.15 10.90
C ASN A 50 -0.53 7.36 12.16
N SER A 51 0.07 7.99 13.19
CA SER A 51 -0.59 8.28 14.46
C SER A 51 -1.80 9.22 14.32
N MET A 52 -1.84 10.03 13.26
CA MET A 52 -2.95 10.93 12.98
C MET A 52 -4.15 10.25 12.32
N ALA A 53 -4.06 8.96 11.93
CA ALA A 53 -5.15 8.28 11.25
C ALA A 53 -6.43 8.19 12.10
N LEU A 54 -6.31 8.05 13.42
CA LEU A 54 -7.47 8.04 14.33
C LEU A 54 -8.13 9.42 14.39
N LEU A 55 -7.35 10.48 14.51
CA LEU A 55 -7.87 11.86 14.48
C LEU A 55 -8.54 12.15 13.14
N GLY A 56 -7.91 11.78 12.02
CA GLY A 56 -8.48 11.90 10.68
C GLY A 56 -9.82 11.17 10.56
N LEU A 57 -9.93 9.97 11.14
CA LEU A 57 -11.18 9.21 11.17
C LEU A 57 -12.28 9.93 11.96
N MET A 58 -11.95 10.52 13.12
CA MET A 58 -12.92 11.28 13.93
C MET A 58 -13.41 12.52 13.18
N ILE A 59 -12.50 13.29 12.59
CA ILE A 59 -12.85 14.47 11.77
C ILE A 59 -13.73 14.05 10.59
N ALA A 60 -13.34 12.99 9.86
CA ALA A 60 -14.11 12.52 8.73
C ALA A 60 -15.54 12.06 9.10
N LYS A 61 -15.68 11.36 10.23
CA LYS A 61 -17.00 10.96 10.76
C LYS A 61 -17.85 12.17 11.13
N PHE A 62 -17.27 13.20 11.77
CA PHE A 62 -17.97 14.43 12.11
C PHE A 62 -18.42 15.15 10.83
N LEU A 63 -17.54 15.34 9.87
CA LEU A 63 -17.87 15.97 8.60
C LEU A 63 -18.93 15.20 7.80
N ASN A 64 -18.98 13.86 7.94
CA ASN A 64 -19.97 13.05 7.24
C ASN A 64 -21.43 13.33 7.65
N ILE A 65 -21.65 14.02 8.75
CA ILE A 65 -22.99 14.49 9.17
C ILE A 65 -23.47 15.62 8.25
N PHE A 66 -22.54 16.47 7.78
CA PHE A 66 -22.86 17.70 7.05
C PHE A 66 -22.63 17.57 5.54
N TYR A 67 -21.74 16.68 5.10
CA TYR A 67 -21.39 16.53 3.69
C TYR A 67 -22.28 15.51 2.98
N LYS A 68 -22.70 15.83 1.75
CA LYS A 68 -23.41 14.88 0.87
C LYS A 68 -22.52 13.67 0.57
N LYS A 69 -23.10 12.48 0.58
CA LYS A 69 -22.39 11.18 0.48
C LYS A 69 -21.48 11.04 -0.75
N ASN A 70 -21.85 11.63 -1.88
CA ASN A 70 -21.17 11.43 -3.17
C ASN A 70 -20.34 12.64 -3.63
N VAL A 71 -20.08 13.61 -2.74
CA VAL A 71 -19.31 14.81 -3.07
C VAL A 71 -17.86 14.61 -2.63
N PRO A 72 -16.87 14.90 -3.51
CA PRO A 72 -15.45 14.89 -3.15
C PRO A 72 -15.15 15.84 -1.98
N ASN A 73 -14.39 15.39 -1.00
CA ASN A 73 -14.05 16.20 0.16
C ASN A 73 -12.62 16.76 0.07
N LYS A 74 -12.49 17.99 -0.44
CA LYS A 74 -11.21 18.67 -0.61
C LYS A 74 -10.47 18.92 0.72
N LEU A 75 -11.20 19.19 1.81
CA LEU A 75 -10.61 19.43 3.13
C LEU A 75 -9.90 18.15 3.62
N LEU A 76 -10.58 17.02 3.61
CA LEU A 76 -9.97 15.74 3.99
C LEU A 76 -8.83 15.34 3.06
N ASN A 77 -8.94 15.65 1.77
CA ASN A 77 -7.87 15.44 0.81
C ASN A 77 -6.60 16.21 1.19
N ASN A 78 -6.74 17.49 1.50
CA ASN A 78 -5.60 18.31 1.89
C ASN A 78 -5.00 17.86 3.24
N LEU A 79 -5.82 17.46 4.20
CA LEU A 79 -5.35 16.91 5.48
C LEU A 79 -4.60 15.60 5.31
N THR A 80 -5.02 14.77 4.36
CA THR A 80 -4.44 13.42 4.16
C THR A 80 -3.22 13.44 3.25
N PHE A 81 -3.30 14.15 2.13
CA PHE A 81 -2.34 14.09 1.04
C PHE A 81 -1.62 15.43 0.77
N GLY A 82 -2.00 16.51 1.44
CA GLY A 82 -1.43 17.84 1.20
C GLY A 82 0.09 17.90 1.36
N ASN A 83 0.66 17.09 2.26
CA ASN A 83 2.11 17.01 2.44
C ASN A 83 2.84 16.33 1.27
N TYR A 84 2.15 15.53 0.45
CA TYR A 84 2.79 14.87 -0.69
C TYR A 84 3.10 15.84 -1.82
N SER A 85 2.30 16.93 -1.91
CA SER A 85 2.50 18.00 -2.89
C SER A 85 3.41 19.14 -2.40
N LYS A 86 3.91 19.07 -1.17
CA LYS A 86 4.93 19.98 -0.70
C LYS A 86 6.27 19.64 -1.33
N ASP A 87 7.05 20.65 -1.67
CA ASP A 87 8.38 20.50 -2.27
C ASP A 87 8.39 19.81 -3.64
N VAL A 88 7.27 19.87 -4.38
CA VAL A 88 7.18 19.41 -5.77
C VAL A 88 6.74 20.55 -6.67
N ASN A 89 7.32 20.63 -7.86
CA ASN A 89 7.06 21.72 -8.82
C ASN A 89 5.81 21.44 -9.69
N LYS A 90 5.47 20.17 -9.87
CA LYS A 90 4.37 19.71 -10.74
C LYS A 90 3.32 18.94 -9.93
N LYS A 91 2.06 19.00 -10.37
CA LYS A 91 0.96 18.22 -9.79
C LYS A 91 1.31 16.73 -9.83
N ASN A 92 1.14 16.04 -8.70
CA ASN A 92 1.37 14.60 -8.53
C ASN A 92 2.82 14.12 -8.81
N GLU A 93 3.79 15.00 -8.88
CA GLU A 93 5.22 14.65 -9.08
C GLU A 93 5.77 13.70 -8.01
N TRP A 94 5.11 13.60 -6.87
CA TRP A 94 5.49 12.71 -5.77
C TRP A 94 5.35 11.20 -6.13
N ILE A 95 4.61 10.88 -7.18
CA ILE A 95 4.36 9.48 -7.55
C ILE A 95 5.54 8.82 -8.25
N CYS A 96 6.26 9.57 -9.13
CA CYS A 96 7.31 9.02 -9.96
C CYS A 96 8.33 10.10 -10.35
N LEU A 97 9.58 9.71 -10.57
CA LEU A 97 10.61 10.59 -11.18
C LEU A 97 10.48 10.64 -12.71
N ASN A 98 9.84 9.64 -13.32
CA ASN A 98 9.56 9.63 -14.74
C ASN A 98 8.42 10.61 -15.07
N GLU A 99 8.77 11.74 -15.68
CA GLU A 99 7.82 12.81 -15.99
C GLU A 99 6.69 12.37 -16.94
N ASP A 100 6.99 11.49 -17.90
CA ASP A 100 5.99 10.96 -18.83
C ASP A 100 4.88 10.19 -18.09
N ILE A 101 5.26 9.43 -17.06
CA ILE A 101 4.32 8.73 -16.19
C ILE A 101 3.48 9.71 -15.37
N VAL A 102 4.11 10.73 -14.79
CA VAL A 102 3.39 11.79 -14.06
C VAL A 102 2.39 12.50 -14.95
N GLU A 103 2.78 12.80 -16.19
CA GLU A 103 1.91 13.45 -17.16
C GLU A 103 0.74 12.54 -17.57
N ALA A 104 1.00 11.26 -17.87
CA ALA A 104 -0.03 10.26 -18.15
C ALA A 104 -1.02 10.12 -16.99
N TYR A 105 -0.51 10.01 -15.76
CA TYR A 105 -1.33 9.98 -14.54
C TYR A 105 -2.23 11.21 -14.39
N ASN A 106 -1.70 12.41 -14.71
CA ASN A 106 -2.45 13.65 -14.61
C ASN A 106 -3.54 13.81 -15.68
N LYS A 107 -3.40 13.13 -16.82
CA LYS A 107 -4.36 13.12 -17.92
C LYS A 107 -5.44 12.05 -17.78
N ASP A 108 -5.18 10.99 -16.99
CA ASP A 108 -6.12 9.89 -16.79
C ASP A 108 -7.24 10.30 -15.81
N GLU A 109 -8.48 10.26 -16.27
CA GLU A 109 -9.67 10.59 -15.47
C GLU A 109 -9.88 9.62 -14.29
N LEU A 110 -9.34 8.42 -14.36
CA LEU A 110 -9.40 7.42 -13.30
C LEU A 110 -8.31 7.59 -12.24
N CYS A 111 -7.37 8.54 -12.46
CA CYS A 111 -6.27 8.84 -11.56
C CYS A 111 -6.44 10.18 -10.84
N GLY A 112 -5.86 10.31 -9.65
CA GLY A 112 -5.78 11.57 -8.92
C GLY A 112 -7.13 12.17 -8.48
N TYR A 113 -8.22 11.42 -8.52
CA TYR A 113 -9.53 11.89 -8.04
C TYR A 113 -9.57 12.02 -6.52
N ILE A 114 -10.37 12.96 -6.05
CA ILE A 114 -10.58 13.23 -4.63
C ILE A 114 -11.64 12.29 -4.08
N PHE A 115 -11.34 11.59 -2.99
CA PHE A 115 -12.33 10.74 -2.32
C PHE A 115 -13.48 11.54 -1.71
N THR A 116 -14.63 10.90 -1.64
CA THR A 116 -15.76 11.38 -0.82
C THR A 116 -15.42 11.28 0.67
N THR A 117 -16.20 11.93 1.52
CA THR A 117 -16.05 11.81 2.98
C THR A 117 -16.09 10.33 3.44
N ASN A 118 -17.00 9.55 2.87
CA ASN A 118 -17.08 8.11 3.18
C ASN A 118 -15.84 7.33 2.67
N GLY A 119 -15.28 7.72 1.53
CA GLY A 119 -14.01 7.18 1.04
C GLY A 119 -12.87 7.39 2.02
N PHE A 120 -12.72 8.60 2.57
CA PHE A 120 -11.73 8.91 3.60
C PHE A 120 -11.97 8.13 4.91
N ILE A 121 -13.24 8.01 5.35
CA ILE A 121 -13.57 7.17 6.52
C ILE A 121 -13.07 5.74 6.32
N ASN A 122 -13.28 5.16 5.15
CA ASN A 122 -12.84 3.80 4.86
C ASN A 122 -11.31 3.71 4.74
N LEU A 123 -10.65 4.69 4.13
CA LEU A 123 -9.18 4.77 4.07
C LEU A 123 -8.58 4.79 5.48
N TYR A 124 -9.04 5.67 6.37
CA TYR A 124 -8.54 5.74 7.75
C TYR A 124 -8.81 4.44 8.53
N LYS A 125 -9.98 3.81 8.33
CA LYS A 125 -10.27 2.50 8.93
C LYS A 125 -9.29 1.43 8.44
N LEU A 126 -8.95 1.41 7.15
CA LEU A 126 -7.95 0.50 6.59
C LEU A 126 -6.57 0.74 7.20
N MET A 127 -6.13 2.01 7.28
CA MET A 127 -4.86 2.38 7.89
C MET A 127 -4.78 1.90 9.35
N ILE A 128 -5.79 2.19 10.15
CA ILE A 128 -5.85 1.75 11.56
C ILE A 128 -5.85 0.22 11.64
N ASN A 129 -6.67 -0.45 10.83
CA ASN A 129 -6.78 -1.91 10.86
C ASN A 129 -5.48 -2.60 10.47
N ALA A 130 -4.73 -2.05 9.51
CA ALA A 130 -3.47 -2.64 9.04
C ALA A 130 -2.41 -2.75 10.16
N PHE A 131 -2.46 -1.87 11.17
CA PHE A 131 -1.52 -1.84 12.30
C PHE A 131 -2.10 -2.34 13.61
N LYS A 132 -3.38 -2.74 13.67
CA LYS A 132 -3.92 -3.40 14.86
C LYS A 132 -3.21 -4.72 15.13
N LYS A 133 -2.75 -4.90 16.39
CA LYS A 133 -2.04 -6.11 16.83
C LYS A 133 -2.96 -7.31 17.05
N ASN A 134 -4.25 -7.10 17.25
CA ASN A 134 -5.25 -8.14 17.47
C ASN A 134 -5.85 -8.69 16.15
N ASN A 135 -6.58 -9.79 16.28
CA ASN A 135 -7.29 -10.45 15.19
C ASN A 135 -6.38 -11.04 14.08
N TRP A 136 -5.16 -11.44 14.44
CA TRP A 136 -4.28 -12.21 13.59
C TRP A 136 -4.54 -13.70 13.81
N ASN A 137 -5.19 -14.34 12.83
CA ASN A 137 -5.39 -15.79 12.78
C ASN A 137 -4.38 -16.37 11.78
N MET A 138 -3.10 -16.27 12.15
CA MET A 138 -1.99 -16.74 11.33
C MET A 138 -1.99 -18.26 11.24
N LYS A 139 -1.93 -18.79 10.03
CA LYS A 139 -1.87 -20.21 9.70
C LYS A 139 -0.58 -20.60 9.01
N ASN A 140 0.06 -19.66 8.31
CA ASN A 140 1.31 -19.86 7.60
C ASN A 140 2.38 -18.88 8.06
N LYS A 141 3.08 -19.20 9.16
CA LYS A 141 4.18 -18.40 9.68
C LYS A 141 5.40 -18.32 8.75
N ASN A 142 5.51 -19.23 7.80
CA ASN A 142 6.62 -19.30 6.85
C ASN A 142 6.29 -18.61 5.52
N LEU A 143 5.12 -17.99 5.37
CA LEU A 143 4.77 -17.24 4.16
C LEU A 143 5.87 -16.21 3.83
N PRO A 144 6.49 -16.30 2.63
CA PRO A 144 7.45 -15.31 2.19
C PRO A 144 6.74 -13.96 1.91
N ILE A 145 7.24 -12.89 2.54
CA ILE A 145 6.70 -11.53 2.38
C ILE A 145 7.84 -10.61 1.97
N TYR A 146 7.67 -9.90 0.85
CA TYR A 146 8.62 -8.92 0.35
C TYR A 146 8.02 -7.52 0.37
N ILE A 147 8.65 -6.60 1.09
CA ILE A 147 8.20 -5.21 1.27
C ILE A 147 9.17 -4.31 0.51
N ILE A 148 8.67 -3.59 -0.48
CA ILE A 148 9.49 -2.78 -1.37
C ILE A 148 8.95 -1.36 -1.52
N ALA A 149 9.83 -0.37 -1.64
CA ALA A 149 9.46 1.02 -1.90
C ALA A 149 10.61 1.82 -2.49
N GLY A 150 10.31 2.95 -3.07
CA GLY A 150 11.31 3.95 -3.39
C GLY A 150 11.80 4.66 -2.12
N ARG A 151 13.09 5.01 -2.06
CA ARG A 151 13.64 5.76 -0.91
C ARG A 151 13.04 7.15 -0.78
N ASN A 152 12.63 7.75 -1.91
CA ASN A 152 11.99 9.07 -1.99
C ASN A 152 10.46 9.00 -1.99
N ASP A 153 9.88 7.84 -1.66
CA ASP A 153 8.43 7.66 -1.57
C ASP A 153 7.87 8.37 -0.32
N LYS A 154 7.07 9.41 -0.53
CA LYS A 154 6.42 10.16 0.56
C LYS A 154 5.37 9.33 1.33
N VAL A 155 4.85 8.26 0.74
CA VAL A 155 3.83 7.39 1.37
C VAL A 155 4.42 6.55 2.50
N ILE A 156 5.68 6.14 2.38
CA ILE A 156 6.40 5.45 3.46
C ILE A 156 6.86 6.41 4.58
N GLN A 157 6.67 7.71 4.40
CA GLN A 157 7.10 8.82 5.27
C GLN A 157 8.63 8.95 5.36
N ASN A 158 9.33 7.91 5.83
CA ASN A 158 10.79 7.82 5.89
C ASN A 158 11.26 6.37 6.08
N GLU A 159 12.57 6.15 6.00
CA GLU A 159 13.20 4.83 6.11
C GLU A 159 12.95 4.16 7.48
N GLU A 160 12.96 4.95 8.57
CA GLU A 160 12.68 4.43 9.91
C GLU A 160 11.27 3.83 10.01
N LYS A 161 10.27 4.55 9.47
CA LYS A 161 8.89 4.07 9.42
C LYS A 161 8.72 2.84 8.55
N PHE A 162 9.43 2.78 7.43
CA PHE A 162 9.45 1.62 6.55
C PHE A 162 10.05 0.40 7.25
N THR A 163 11.16 0.56 7.95
CA THR A 163 11.79 -0.51 8.75
C THR A 163 10.89 -0.97 9.88
N LYS A 164 10.19 -0.03 10.57
CA LYS A 164 9.19 -0.37 11.59
C LYS A 164 8.02 -1.20 11.05
N LEU A 165 7.61 -0.97 9.79
CA LEU A 165 6.58 -1.80 9.16
C LEU A 165 7.07 -3.25 8.97
N SER A 166 8.30 -3.44 8.46
CA SER A 166 8.90 -4.77 8.31
C SER A 166 8.98 -5.49 9.67
N LYS A 167 9.50 -4.80 10.69
CA LYS A 167 9.56 -5.31 12.06
C LYS A 167 8.16 -5.65 12.60
N PHE A 168 7.16 -4.80 12.37
CA PHE A 168 5.79 -5.08 12.79
C PHE A 168 5.26 -6.40 12.22
N ILE A 169 5.51 -6.71 10.94
CA ILE A 169 5.08 -7.97 10.33
C ILE A 169 5.82 -9.16 10.95
N THR A 170 7.13 -9.05 11.16
CA THR A 170 7.93 -10.08 11.84
C THR A 170 7.45 -10.34 13.26
N GLU A 171 7.14 -9.29 14.01
CA GLU A 171 6.59 -9.39 15.38
C GLU A 171 5.19 -10.04 15.44
N ARG A 172 4.47 -10.11 14.31
CA ARG A 172 3.22 -10.90 14.21
C ARG A 172 3.50 -12.39 14.06
N GLY A 173 4.75 -12.80 13.87
CA GLY A 173 5.17 -14.20 13.84
C GLY A 173 5.60 -14.69 12.45
N TYR A 174 5.58 -13.84 11.40
CA TYR A 174 6.09 -14.22 10.08
C TYR A 174 7.62 -14.26 10.09
N LYS A 175 8.18 -15.37 9.63
CA LYS A 175 9.62 -15.64 9.70
C LYS A 175 10.40 -15.18 8.46
N ASN A 176 9.75 -15.21 7.30
CA ASN A 176 10.36 -14.94 6.00
C ASN A 176 9.94 -13.56 5.47
N VAL A 177 10.33 -12.50 6.20
CA VAL A 177 10.04 -11.12 5.83
C VAL A 177 11.31 -10.45 5.33
N GLN A 178 11.29 -10.01 4.08
CA GLN A 178 12.37 -9.25 3.44
C GLN A 178 11.88 -7.85 3.12
N SER A 179 12.79 -6.87 3.13
CA SER A 179 12.46 -5.50 2.71
C SER A 179 13.60 -4.85 1.95
N LYS A 180 13.26 -4.00 0.97
CA LYS A 180 14.23 -3.27 0.14
C LYS A 180 13.72 -1.87 -0.19
N LEU A 181 14.60 -0.88 -0.06
CA LEU A 181 14.42 0.47 -0.56
C LEU A 181 15.27 0.67 -1.81
N TYR A 182 14.66 1.21 -2.86
CA TYR A 182 15.34 1.54 -4.11
C TYR A 182 15.75 3.01 -4.10
N ASN A 183 17.04 3.27 -4.30
CA ASN A 183 17.55 4.64 -4.41
C ASN A 183 16.98 5.30 -5.67
N ASP A 184 16.84 6.61 -5.63
CA ASP A 184 16.39 7.44 -6.75
C ASP A 184 15.06 6.95 -7.38
N MET A 185 14.14 6.50 -6.50
CA MET A 185 12.78 6.12 -6.87
C MET A 185 11.79 6.72 -5.90
N LYS A 186 10.61 7.11 -6.41
CA LYS A 186 9.45 7.58 -5.64
C LYS A 186 8.44 6.45 -5.41
N HIS A 187 7.15 6.76 -5.43
CA HIS A 187 6.07 5.85 -5.05
C HIS A 187 5.85 4.70 -6.03
N GLU A 188 5.83 5.00 -7.32
CA GLU A 188 5.55 4.01 -8.38
C GLU A 188 6.84 3.39 -8.93
N ILE A 189 7.53 2.61 -8.11
CA ILE A 189 8.83 2.02 -8.45
C ILE A 189 8.84 1.16 -9.73
N LEU A 190 7.68 0.60 -10.12
CA LEU A 190 7.54 -0.17 -11.36
C LEU A 190 7.47 0.71 -12.62
N ASN A 191 7.23 2.00 -12.45
CA ASN A 191 7.10 2.98 -13.53
C ASN A 191 8.31 3.93 -13.62
N GLU A 192 9.29 3.78 -12.73
CA GLU A 192 10.53 4.56 -12.77
C GLU A 192 11.41 4.17 -13.96
N LYS A 193 12.28 5.10 -14.41
CA LYS A 193 13.17 4.84 -15.55
C LYS A 193 14.08 3.64 -15.34
N ASN A 194 14.51 3.40 -14.11
CA ASN A 194 15.41 2.30 -13.73
C ASN A 194 14.64 1.06 -13.18
N ASN A 195 13.39 0.87 -13.58
CA ASN A 195 12.49 -0.16 -13.05
C ASN A 195 12.93 -1.62 -13.30
N LYS A 196 13.85 -1.86 -14.24
CA LYS A 196 14.34 -3.22 -14.56
C LYS A 196 14.93 -3.95 -13.36
N ILE A 197 15.58 -3.22 -12.44
CA ILE A 197 16.11 -3.82 -11.20
C ILE A 197 14.98 -4.27 -10.28
N VAL A 198 13.88 -3.50 -10.24
CA VAL A 198 12.69 -3.84 -9.44
C VAL A 198 12.01 -5.08 -9.99
N TYR A 199 11.84 -5.15 -11.32
CA TYR A 199 11.26 -6.32 -11.98
C TYR A 199 12.10 -7.58 -11.74
N LYS A 200 13.43 -7.46 -11.86
CA LYS A 200 14.34 -8.57 -11.60
C LYS A 200 14.19 -9.08 -10.15
N ASP A 201 14.25 -8.19 -9.16
CA ASP A 201 14.12 -8.56 -7.74
C ASP A 201 12.75 -9.21 -7.43
N ILE A 202 11.68 -8.73 -8.07
CA ILE A 202 10.33 -9.31 -7.91
C ILE A 202 10.28 -10.72 -8.53
N LEU A 203 10.84 -10.91 -9.72
CA LEU A 203 10.89 -12.22 -10.38
C LEU A 203 11.75 -13.18 -9.58
N ASP A 204 12.94 -12.77 -9.16
CA ASP A 204 13.82 -13.57 -8.30
C ASP A 204 13.09 -14.00 -7.02
N PHE A 205 12.34 -13.08 -6.40
CA PHE A 205 11.54 -13.41 -5.21
C PHE A 205 10.41 -14.39 -5.51
N ILE A 206 9.75 -14.28 -6.66
CA ILE A 206 8.63 -15.16 -7.03
C ILE A 206 9.13 -16.56 -7.42
N GLU A 207 10.24 -16.65 -8.13
CA GLU A 207 10.77 -17.90 -8.71
C GLU A 207 11.60 -18.71 -7.70
N ASN A 208 12.35 -18.06 -6.80
CA ASN A 208 13.14 -18.78 -5.80
C ASN A 208 12.24 -19.61 -4.86
N GLU A 209 12.43 -20.91 -4.84
CA GLU A 209 11.86 -21.80 -3.83
C GLU A 209 12.57 -21.54 -2.49
N GLN A 210 11.85 -20.94 -1.52
CA GLN A 210 12.31 -20.74 -0.13
C GLN A 210 11.69 -21.79 0.77
#